data_dd8be6eb942db237c0c0ad99a5245f29
#
_entry.id   dd8be6eb942db237c0c0ad99a5245f29
#
_cell.length_a   1.000
_cell.length_b   1.000
_cell.length_c   1.000
_cell.angle_alpha   90.00
_cell.angle_beta   90.00
_cell.angle_gamma   90.00
#
_symmetry.space_group_name_H-M   'P 1'
#
loop_
_entity.id
_entity.type
_entity.pdbx_description
1 polymer ?
#
loop_
_entity_poly.entity_id
_entity_poly.type
_entity_poly.pdbx_seq_one_letter_code
_entity_poly.pdbx_strand_id
1 'polypeptide(L)'
;AKEEFPAKFVTPDKTQVVIFGGDNATRQFNDLVPPGFGCDKIVVREVYTPSGNWSSFPAHKHDERIIDSNGKVLEPIQEETYFYKFQKPEAYAIQQVYTKDKSIDEIIRARHNDVVLIPKGFHPVVAEHGFHCYYLNFLAGTDQCLANTTDPDHEWIYDSWTYKDKRLPLVTSDMNNYD
;
A
#
# COMPACT_ATOMS: atom_id res chain seq x y z
N ALA A 1 16.37 9.72 13.60
CA ALA A 1 16.05 8.79 14.69
C ALA A 1 16.65 9.32 16.00
N LYS A 2 15.98 9.06 17.12
CA LYS A 2 16.49 9.43 18.47
C LYS A 2 17.39 8.34 19.06
N GLU A 3 17.36 7.15 18.47
CA GLU A 3 18.09 5.96 18.87
C GLU A 3 18.81 5.36 17.66
N GLU A 4 19.87 4.61 17.93
CA GLU A 4 20.57 3.83 16.91
C GLU A 4 19.87 2.47 16.74
N PHE A 5 19.66 2.07 15.52
CA PHE A 5 19.10 0.76 15.17
C PHE A 5 20.15 -0.04 14.40
N PRO A 6 20.36 -1.32 14.75
CA PRO A 6 21.31 -2.16 14.03
C PRO A 6 20.83 -2.41 12.61
N ALA A 7 21.76 -2.53 11.67
CA ALA A 7 21.45 -2.97 10.31
C ALA A 7 20.82 -4.36 10.34
N LYS A 8 19.74 -4.55 9.55
CA LYS A 8 19.05 -5.83 9.42
C LYS A 8 18.90 -6.20 7.96
N PHE A 9 19.11 -7.47 7.67
CA PHE A 9 18.82 -8.05 6.36
C PHE A 9 17.49 -8.80 6.43
N VAL A 10 16.52 -8.40 5.62
CA VAL A 10 15.20 -9.02 5.52
C VAL A 10 15.20 -9.97 4.32
N THR A 11 15.00 -11.25 4.57
CA THR A 11 14.94 -12.29 3.55
C THR A 11 13.49 -12.67 3.25
N PRO A 12 13.17 -13.21 2.06
CA PRO A 12 11.79 -13.57 1.69
C PRO A 12 11.12 -14.53 2.68
N ASP A 13 11.84 -15.47 3.26
CA ASP A 13 11.35 -16.44 4.26
C ASP A 13 10.93 -15.78 5.59
N LYS A 14 11.39 -14.56 5.85
CA LYS A 14 11.03 -13.76 7.04
C LYS A 14 9.99 -12.71 6.77
N THR A 15 9.56 -12.59 5.53
CA THR A 15 8.60 -11.60 5.09
C THR A 15 7.18 -12.15 5.21
N GLN A 16 6.32 -11.45 5.96
CA GLN A 16 4.92 -11.84 6.05
C GLN A 16 4.19 -11.50 4.76
N VAL A 17 3.53 -12.52 4.18
CA VAL A 17 2.65 -12.37 3.01
C VAL A 17 1.20 -12.28 3.48
N VAL A 18 0.49 -11.22 3.07
CA VAL A 18 -0.91 -10.97 3.44
C VAL A 18 -1.74 -10.78 2.17
N ILE A 19 -2.81 -11.56 2.01
CA ILE A 19 -3.81 -11.35 0.95
C ILE A 19 -4.96 -10.53 1.54
N PHE A 20 -5.08 -9.30 1.09
CA PHE A 20 -6.05 -8.34 1.60
C PHE A 20 -7.05 -7.91 0.52
N GLY A 21 -8.22 -7.40 0.97
CA GLY A 21 -9.30 -6.99 0.09
C GLY A 21 -10.20 -8.14 -0.33
N GLY A 22 -11.10 -7.88 -1.25
CA GLY A 22 -12.02 -8.86 -1.83
C GLY A 22 -12.38 -8.48 -3.26
N ASP A 23 -12.96 -9.42 -3.98
CA ASP A 23 -13.34 -9.27 -5.38
C ASP A 23 -12.17 -8.69 -6.21
N ASN A 24 -12.42 -7.71 -7.06
CA ASN A 24 -11.38 -7.02 -7.83
C ASN A 24 -10.57 -6.00 -7.02
N ALA A 25 -10.76 -5.91 -5.71
CA ALA A 25 -9.89 -5.17 -4.80
C ALA A 25 -8.95 -6.08 -3.98
N THR A 26 -8.86 -7.36 -4.36
CA THR A 26 -7.90 -8.29 -3.73
C THR A 26 -6.48 -7.98 -4.24
N ARG A 27 -5.54 -7.84 -3.29
CA ARG A 27 -4.11 -7.61 -3.55
C ARG A 27 -3.26 -8.33 -2.51
N GLN A 28 -1.97 -8.45 -2.78
CA GLN A 28 -0.98 -9.06 -1.90
C GLN A 28 -0.07 -7.98 -1.31
N PHE A 29 0.20 -8.07 -0.02
CA PHE A 29 1.24 -7.34 0.68
C PHE A 29 2.35 -8.28 1.11
N ASN A 30 3.59 -7.86 0.94
CA ASN A 30 4.76 -8.46 1.56
C ASN A 30 5.36 -7.44 2.52
N ASP A 31 5.23 -7.67 3.81
CA ASP A 31 5.64 -6.73 4.85
C ASP A 31 7.14 -6.82 5.12
N LEU A 32 7.92 -5.90 4.53
CA LEU A 32 9.38 -5.85 4.66
C LEU A 32 9.82 -5.20 5.96
N VAL A 33 9.17 -4.09 6.32
CA VAL A 33 9.41 -3.33 7.57
C VAL A 33 8.05 -3.05 8.20
N PRO A 34 7.46 -4.04 8.89
CA PRO A 34 6.16 -3.88 9.54
C PRO A 34 6.24 -2.97 10.77
N PRO A 35 5.09 -2.50 11.31
CA PRO A 35 5.04 -1.90 12.64
C PRO A 35 5.70 -2.79 13.70
N GLY A 36 6.54 -2.16 14.56
CA GLY A 36 7.35 -2.89 15.55
C GLY A 36 8.69 -3.45 15.03
N PHE A 37 8.99 -3.31 13.76
CA PHE A 37 10.33 -3.56 13.24
C PHE A 37 11.31 -2.54 13.86
N GLY A 38 12.38 -2.97 14.47
CA GLY A 38 13.32 -2.06 15.16
C GLY A 38 13.93 -1.01 14.23
N CYS A 39 13.17 0.03 13.96
CA CYS A 39 13.54 1.27 13.29
C CYS A 39 12.64 2.41 13.82
N ASP A 40 12.92 3.68 13.47
CA ASP A 40 12.24 4.82 14.11
C ASP A 40 10.80 5.01 13.60
N LYS A 41 10.63 5.33 12.33
CA LYS A 41 9.34 5.81 11.80
C LYS A 41 8.83 5.07 10.55
N ILE A 42 9.73 4.44 9.83
CA ILE A 42 9.42 3.91 8.51
C ILE A 42 8.63 2.60 8.60
N VAL A 43 7.66 2.45 7.71
CA VAL A 43 7.01 1.18 7.35
C VAL A 43 7.26 0.95 5.87
N VAL A 44 7.62 -0.27 5.50
CA VAL A 44 7.90 -0.62 4.09
C VAL A 44 7.19 -1.92 3.74
N ARG A 45 6.48 -1.91 2.62
CA ARG A 45 5.86 -3.11 2.06
C ARG A 45 5.90 -3.13 0.54
N GLU A 46 6.01 -4.33 0.02
CA GLU A 46 5.73 -4.57 -1.40
C GLU A 46 4.25 -4.81 -1.58
N VAL A 47 3.70 -4.29 -2.67
CA VAL A 47 2.30 -4.51 -3.03
C VAL A 47 2.21 -5.07 -4.44
N TYR A 48 1.53 -6.19 -4.56
CA TYR A 48 1.26 -6.85 -5.84
C TYR A 48 -0.24 -6.82 -6.10
N THR A 49 -0.63 -6.10 -7.16
CA THR A 49 -2.02 -5.93 -7.56
C THR A 49 -2.24 -6.69 -8.86
N PRO A 50 -3.08 -7.73 -8.88
CA PRO A 50 -3.43 -8.43 -10.11
C PRO A 50 -3.98 -7.50 -11.19
N SER A 51 -3.74 -7.85 -12.45
CA SER A 51 -4.27 -7.15 -13.63
C SER A 51 -5.76 -6.81 -13.47
N GLY A 52 -6.11 -5.54 -13.67
CA GLY A 52 -7.48 -5.02 -13.55
C GLY A 52 -8.01 -4.88 -12.13
N ASN A 53 -7.23 -5.24 -11.10
CA ASN A 53 -7.62 -5.07 -9.71
C ASN A 53 -7.27 -3.69 -9.18
N TRP A 54 -7.97 -3.32 -8.10
CA TRP A 54 -7.69 -2.14 -7.29
C TRP A 54 -6.83 -2.48 -6.09
N SER A 55 -6.00 -1.54 -5.68
CA SER A 55 -5.27 -1.54 -4.42
C SER A 55 -5.35 -0.17 -3.75
N SER A 56 -4.89 -0.05 -2.50
CA SER A 56 -5.21 1.10 -1.67
C SER A 56 -6.72 1.43 -1.69
N PHE A 57 -7.54 0.38 -1.82
CA PHE A 57 -8.98 0.47 -1.98
C PHE A 57 -9.70 -0.47 -0.98
N PRO A 58 -10.80 -0.06 -0.31
CA PRO A 58 -11.41 1.27 -0.39
C PRO A 58 -10.42 2.40 -0.15
N ALA A 59 -10.66 3.55 -0.80
CA ALA A 59 -9.79 4.70 -0.69
C ALA A 59 -9.62 5.09 0.78
N HIS A 60 -8.38 5.36 1.21
CA HIS A 60 -8.06 5.72 2.59
C HIS A 60 -6.98 6.81 2.63
N LYS A 61 -6.83 7.44 3.79
CA LYS A 61 -5.85 8.49 4.07
C LYS A 61 -5.19 8.29 5.43
N HIS A 62 -4.06 8.95 5.64
CA HIS A 62 -3.34 9.00 6.91
C HIS A 62 -2.60 10.36 7.03
N ASP A 63 -3.36 11.44 7.02
CA ASP A 63 -2.86 12.83 7.01
C ASP A 63 -3.34 13.66 8.21
N GLU A 64 -4.11 13.06 9.12
CA GLU A 64 -4.53 13.64 10.39
C GLU A 64 -4.15 12.70 11.53
N ARG A 65 -3.61 13.25 12.63
CA ARG A 65 -3.33 12.41 13.79
C ARG A 65 -4.57 12.27 14.68
N ILE A 66 -5.23 11.11 14.56
CA ILE A 66 -6.43 10.77 15.36
C ILE A 66 -6.05 9.72 16.39
N ILE A 67 -6.41 9.97 17.65
CA ILE A 67 -6.16 9.08 18.78
C ILE A 67 -7.47 8.87 19.54
N ASP A 68 -7.78 7.62 19.90
CA ASP A 68 -8.96 7.33 20.73
C ASP A 68 -8.72 7.68 22.23
N SER A 69 -9.76 7.52 23.03
CA SER A 69 -9.74 7.79 24.50
C SER A 69 -8.75 6.91 25.27
N ASN A 70 -8.29 5.81 24.70
CA ASN A 70 -7.33 4.87 25.30
C ASN A 70 -5.87 5.14 24.84
N GLY A 71 -5.65 6.16 24.02
CA GLY A 71 -4.34 6.50 23.47
C GLY A 71 -3.94 5.69 22.24
N LYS A 72 -4.84 4.87 21.66
CA LYS A 72 -4.58 4.12 20.43
C LYS A 72 -4.65 5.08 19.23
N VAL A 73 -3.64 5.03 18.37
CA VAL A 73 -3.62 5.76 17.10
C VAL A 73 -4.63 5.12 16.14
N LEU A 74 -5.63 5.89 15.73
CA LEU A 74 -6.62 5.50 14.73
C LEU A 74 -6.21 5.98 13.34
N GLU A 75 -5.53 7.11 13.25
CA GLU A 75 -4.90 7.62 12.04
C GLU A 75 -3.60 8.34 12.41
N PRO A 76 -2.45 8.00 11.82
CA PRO A 76 -1.20 8.76 11.94
C PRO A 76 -1.13 9.88 10.89
N ILE A 77 -0.22 10.83 11.06
CA ILE A 77 0.25 11.66 9.94
C ILE A 77 1.45 10.95 9.33
N GLN A 78 1.30 10.46 8.10
CA GLN A 78 2.37 9.82 7.34
C GLN A 78 2.35 10.31 5.90
N GLU A 79 3.52 10.64 5.40
CA GLU A 79 3.75 10.78 3.96
C GLU A 79 4.02 9.39 3.38
N GLU A 80 3.57 9.18 2.16
CA GLU A 80 3.69 7.91 1.49
C GLU A 80 4.32 8.06 0.11
N THR A 81 5.09 7.06 -0.28
CA THR A 81 5.77 7.02 -1.58
C THR A 81 5.51 5.68 -2.24
N TYR A 82 5.12 5.71 -3.51
CA TYR A 82 4.92 4.55 -4.37
C TYR A 82 5.99 4.50 -5.44
N PHE A 83 6.87 3.50 -5.41
CA PHE A 83 7.80 3.23 -6.50
C PHE A 83 7.27 2.08 -7.36
N TYR A 84 6.86 2.38 -8.58
CA TYR A 84 6.17 1.46 -9.48
C TYR A 84 7.12 0.62 -10.33
N LYS A 85 6.77 -0.67 -10.48
CA LYS A 85 7.42 -1.58 -11.42
C LYS A 85 6.39 -2.42 -12.17
N PHE A 86 6.69 -2.68 -13.44
CA PHE A 86 5.89 -3.54 -14.32
C PHE A 86 6.80 -4.49 -15.08
N GLN A 87 6.25 -5.64 -15.49
CA GLN A 87 6.99 -6.62 -16.30
C GLN A 87 7.37 -6.07 -17.69
N LYS A 88 6.56 -5.14 -18.22
CA LYS A 88 6.78 -4.49 -19.50
C LYS A 88 6.76 -2.97 -19.35
N PRO A 89 7.64 -2.24 -20.04
CA PRO A 89 7.77 -0.79 -19.88
C PRO A 89 6.55 0.00 -20.36
N GLU A 90 5.73 -0.55 -21.27
CA GLU A 90 4.49 0.06 -21.75
C GLU A 90 3.34 0.02 -20.73
N ALA A 91 3.39 -0.90 -19.76
CA ALA A 91 2.37 -1.06 -18.74
C ALA A 91 2.33 0.13 -17.76
N TYR A 92 1.17 0.36 -17.16
CA TYR A 92 0.95 1.46 -16.21
C TYR A 92 -0.08 1.09 -15.15
N ALA A 93 -0.17 1.91 -14.12
CA ALA A 93 -1.31 1.97 -13.20
C ALA A 93 -1.91 3.38 -13.25
N ILE A 94 -3.17 3.49 -12.85
CA ILE A 94 -3.78 4.78 -12.57
C ILE A 94 -3.83 4.92 -11.05
N GLN A 95 -3.23 5.99 -10.54
CA GLN A 95 -3.36 6.40 -9.15
C GLN A 95 -4.13 7.71 -9.08
N GLN A 96 -5.23 7.72 -8.33
CA GLN A 96 -5.92 8.94 -7.98
C GLN A 96 -5.38 9.44 -6.63
N VAL A 97 -5.26 10.74 -6.49
CA VAL A 97 -4.98 11.41 -5.21
C VAL A 97 -5.98 12.54 -5.03
N TYR A 98 -6.76 12.51 -3.96
CA TYR A 98 -7.77 13.53 -3.75
C TYR A 98 -8.00 13.85 -2.27
N THR A 99 -8.43 15.07 -2.00
CA THR A 99 -8.85 15.54 -0.68
C THR A 99 -10.34 15.90 -0.71
N LYS A 100 -11.01 15.87 0.45
CA LYS A 100 -12.44 16.24 0.53
C LYS A 100 -12.71 17.67 0.10
N ASP A 101 -11.80 18.59 0.38
CA ASP A 101 -11.86 19.99 -0.02
C ASP A 101 -11.43 20.23 -1.47
N LYS A 102 -11.04 19.17 -2.19
CA LYS A 102 -10.52 19.21 -3.56
C LYS A 102 -9.30 20.11 -3.76
N SER A 103 -8.55 20.39 -2.71
CA SER A 103 -7.26 21.07 -2.83
C SER A 103 -6.22 20.22 -3.57
N ILE A 104 -6.45 18.90 -3.59
CA ILE A 104 -5.81 17.94 -4.47
C ILE A 104 -6.93 17.11 -5.11
N ASP A 105 -6.93 16.98 -6.44
CA ASP A 105 -7.83 16.11 -7.21
C ASP A 105 -7.13 15.72 -8.51
N GLU A 106 -6.21 14.77 -8.40
CA GLU A 106 -5.28 14.40 -9.47
C GLU A 106 -5.47 12.94 -9.89
N ILE A 107 -5.32 12.69 -11.19
CA ILE A 107 -5.25 11.35 -11.77
C ILE A 107 -3.87 11.19 -12.41
N ILE A 108 -3.07 10.28 -11.86
CA ILE A 108 -1.70 10.05 -12.24
C ILE A 108 -1.62 8.73 -13.01
N ARG A 109 -1.04 8.77 -14.21
CA ARG A 109 -0.64 7.56 -14.93
C ARG A 109 0.79 7.20 -14.54
N ALA A 110 0.92 6.30 -13.57
CA ALA A 110 2.21 5.81 -13.09
C ALA A 110 2.76 4.71 -14.02
N ARG A 111 3.98 4.87 -14.51
CA ARG A 111 4.68 3.97 -15.42
C ARG A 111 5.79 3.21 -14.73
N HIS A 112 6.43 2.31 -15.48
CA HIS A 112 7.60 1.58 -15.02
C HIS A 112 8.72 2.52 -14.57
N ASN A 113 9.19 2.35 -13.32
CA ASN A 113 10.18 3.16 -12.60
C ASN A 113 9.70 4.57 -12.18
N ASP A 114 8.43 4.88 -12.30
CA ASP A 114 7.91 6.13 -11.74
C ASP A 114 7.83 6.06 -10.21
N VAL A 115 7.97 7.22 -9.59
CA VAL A 115 7.71 7.45 -8.17
C VAL A 115 6.56 8.43 -8.03
N VAL A 116 5.53 8.05 -7.27
CA VAL A 116 4.43 8.93 -6.90
C VAL A 116 4.54 9.27 -5.42
N LEU A 117 4.50 10.55 -5.10
CA LEU A 117 4.53 11.07 -3.74
C LEU A 117 3.12 11.41 -3.30
N ILE A 118 2.72 10.94 -2.12
CA ILE A 118 1.42 11.21 -1.51
C ILE A 118 1.65 12.02 -0.23
N PRO A 119 1.59 13.34 -0.31
CA PRO A 119 1.76 14.19 0.87
C PRO A 119 0.55 14.16 1.80
N LYS A 120 -0.65 13.95 1.24
CA LYS A 120 -1.93 13.85 1.96
C LYS A 120 -3.06 13.37 1.03
N GLY A 121 -4.19 13.02 1.63
CA GLY A 121 -5.43 12.67 0.92
C GLY A 121 -5.61 11.19 0.64
N PHE A 122 -6.76 10.87 0.10
CA PHE A 122 -7.13 9.53 -0.37
C PHE A 122 -6.38 9.20 -1.66
N HIS A 123 -5.89 7.95 -1.79
CA HIS A 123 -4.92 7.64 -2.85
C HIS A 123 -5.07 6.21 -3.44
N PRO A 124 -6.27 5.84 -3.95
CA PRO A 124 -6.48 4.53 -4.55
C PRO A 124 -5.68 4.33 -5.84
N VAL A 125 -5.41 3.06 -6.15
CA VAL A 125 -4.66 2.63 -7.34
C VAL A 125 -5.48 1.59 -8.09
N VAL A 126 -5.44 1.61 -9.44
CA VAL A 126 -5.92 0.52 -10.27
C VAL A 126 -4.84 0.05 -11.24
N ALA A 127 -4.61 -1.26 -11.29
CA ALA A 127 -3.71 -1.87 -12.26
C ALA A 127 -4.36 -1.91 -13.64
N GLU A 128 -3.59 -1.57 -14.69
CA GLU A 128 -4.05 -1.72 -16.08
C GLU A 128 -4.51 -3.15 -16.37
N HIS A 129 -5.55 -3.30 -17.18
CA HIS A 129 -5.96 -4.62 -17.66
C HIS A 129 -4.86 -5.27 -18.52
N GLY A 130 -4.53 -6.53 -18.22
CA GLY A 130 -3.48 -7.28 -18.92
C GLY A 130 -2.13 -7.32 -18.17
N PHE A 131 -1.88 -6.39 -17.25
CA PHE A 131 -0.60 -6.30 -16.54
C PHE A 131 -0.79 -6.28 -15.03
N HIS A 132 -0.02 -7.10 -14.31
CA HIS A 132 0.08 -6.98 -12.86
C HIS A 132 0.87 -5.71 -12.50
N CYS A 133 0.44 -5.04 -11.45
CA CYS A 133 1.12 -3.89 -10.92
C CYS A 133 1.88 -4.26 -9.64
N TYR A 134 3.16 -3.92 -9.60
CA TYR A 134 3.97 -3.91 -8.39
C TYR A 134 4.28 -2.47 -8.01
N TYR A 135 4.24 -2.17 -6.73
CA TYR A 135 4.88 -0.99 -6.18
C TYR A 135 5.52 -1.29 -4.83
N LEU A 136 6.68 -0.67 -4.61
CA LEU A 136 7.32 -0.62 -3.30
C LEU A 136 6.80 0.63 -2.58
N ASN A 137 6.24 0.41 -1.42
CA ASN A 137 5.53 1.39 -0.65
C ASN A 137 6.33 1.77 0.60
N PHE A 138 6.55 3.05 0.80
CA PHE A 138 7.22 3.61 1.98
C PHE A 138 6.27 4.59 2.66
N LEU A 139 6.07 4.40 3.96
CA LEU A 139 5.33 5.31 4.82
C LEU A 139 6.24 5.81 5.93
N ALA A 140 6.23 7.09 6.20
CA ALA A 140 6.98 7.68 7.32
C ALA A 140 6.25 8.90 7.89
N GLY A 141 6.23 9.03 9.21
CA GLY A 141 5.55 10.15 9.83
C GLY A 141 5.57 10.14 11.34
N THR A 142 4.45 10.47 11.97
CA THR A 142 4.37 10.61 13.43
C THR A 142 4.50 9.28 14.17
N ASP A 143 3.95 8.22 13.62
CA ASP A 143 3.85 6.91 14.26
C ASP A 143 4.23 5.79 13.27
N GLN A 144 4.88 4.73 13.77
CA GLN A 144 5.16 3.53 13.00
C GLN A 144 3.95 2.58 13.07
N CYS A 145 2.92 2.87 12.28
CA CYS A 145 1.71 2.05 12.25
C CYS A 145 1.09 2.04 10.84
N LEU A 146 0.04 1.22 10.66
CA LEU A 146 -0.71 1.06 9.40
C LEU A 146 -2.19 1.47 9.56
N ALA A 147 -2.51 2.17 10.64
CA ALA A 147 -3.84 2.72 10.83
C ALA A 147 -4.11 3.80 9.77
N ASN A 148 -5.36 3.91 9.35
CA ASN A 148 -5.79 4.88 8.33
C ASN A 148 -7.28 5.16 8.47
N THR A 149 -7.75 6.23 7.84
CA THR A 149 -9.16 6.56 7.74
C THR A 149 -9.65 6.28 6.34
N THR A 150 -10.64 5.39 6.22
CA THR A 150 -11.30 5.10 4.95
C THR A 150 -12.20 6.27 4.53
N ASP A 151 -12.30 6.52 3.23
CA ASP A 151 -13.28 7.45 2.70
C ASP A 151 -14.70 6.96 3.02
N PRO A 152 -15.50 7.71 3.78
CA PRO A 152 -16.85 7.31 4.16
C PRO A 152 -17.76 6.94 2.99
N ASP A 153 -17.54 7.54 1.81
CA ASP A 153 -18.32 7.22 0.61
C ASP A 153 -18.04 5.82 0.08
N HIS A 154 -16.92 5.20 0.51
CA HIS A 154 -16.45 3.87 0.07
C HIS A 154 -16.43 2.83 1.18
N GLU A 155 -16.76 3.17 2.42
CA GLU A 155 -16.65 2.28 3.57
C GLU A 155 -17.52 1.03 3.43
N TRP A 156 -18.72 1.16 2.86
CA TRP A 156 -19.68 0.07 2.61
C TRP A 156 -19.11 -1.07 1.75
N ILE A 157 -18.04 -0.81 0.99
CA ILE A 157 -17.42 -1.79 0.09
C ILE A 157 -16.79 -2.95 0.86
N TYR A 158 -16.34 -2.74 2.11
CA TYR A 158 -15.81 -3.83 2.94
C TYR A 158 -16.83 -4.95 3.16
N ASP A 159 -18.10 -4.60 3.27
CA ASP A 159 -19.19 -5.54 3.50
C ASP A 159 -19.71 -6.20 2.21
N SER A 160 -19.29 -5.71 1.04
CA SER A 160 -19.71 -6.22 -0.27
C SER A 160 -18.87 -7.39 -0.78
N TRP A 161 -17.69 -7.60 -0.23
CA TRP A 161 -16.73 -8.60 -0.73
C TRP A 161 -17.22 -10.02 -0.54
N THR A 162 -17.15 -10.82 -1.62
CA THR A 162 -17.67 -12.18 -1.66
C THR A 162 -16.61 -13.25 -1.91
N TYR A 163 -15.47 -12.91 -2.52
CA TYR A 163 -14.38 -13.86 -2.81
C TYR A 163 -13.00 -13.19 -2.72
N LYS A 164 -11.96 -14.03 -2.71
CA LYS A 164 -10.56 -13.60 -2.90
C LYS A 164 -10.13 -13.99 -4.32
N ASP A 165 -9.36 -13.12 -4.96
CA ASP A 165 -8.82 -13.38 -6.28
C ASP A 165 -7.88 -14.59 -6.27
N LYS A 166 -8.21 -15.62 -7.02
CA LYS A 166 -7.48 -16.89 -7.06
C LYS A 166 -6.10 -16.80 -7.72
N ARG A 167 -5.78 -15.67 -8.36
CA ARG A 167 -4.44 -15.40 -8.92
C ARG A 167 -3.40 -15.13 -7.84
N LEU A 168 -3.83 -14.85 -6.61
CA LEU A 168 -2.96 -14.56 -5.48
C LEU A 168 -2.68 -15.81 -4.62
N PRO A 169 -1.46 -15.96 -4.08
CA PRO A 169 -0.35 -15.02 -4.15
C PRO A 169 0.35 -14.99 -5.51
N LEU A 170 0.85 -13.81 -5.92
CA LEU A 170 1.66 -13.67 -7.14
C LEU A 170 3.15 -13.98 -6.88
N VAL A 171 3.63 -13.72 -5.67
CA VAL A 171 5.02 -13.95 -5.26
C VAL A 171 5.04 -14.56 -3.86
N THR A 172 5.81 -15.64 -3.71
CA THR A 172 6.03 -16.30 -2.42
C THR A 172 7.53 -16.59 -2.23
N SER A 173 7.94 -16.92 -1.00
CA SER A 173 9.33 -17.31 -0.70
C SER A 173 9.81 -18.53 -1.51
N ASP A 174 8.89 -19.40 -1.92
CA ASP A 174 9.20 -20.64 -2.63
C ASP A 174 9.48 -20.40 -4.12
N MET A 175 9.18 -19.21 -4.65
CA MET A 175 9.44 -18.81 -6.05
C MET A 175 10.89 -18.39 -6.31
N ASN A 176 11.78 -18.50 -5.33
CA ASN A 176 13.21 -18.16 -5.49
C ASN A 176 14.04 -19.20 -6.24
N ASN A 177 13.43 -20.28 -6.74
CA ASN A 177 14.08 -21.28 -7.58
C ASN A 177 13.88 -20.92 -9.08
N TYR A 178 14.39 -19.77 -9.49
CA TYR A 178 14.63 -19.54 -10.92
C TYR A 178 15.98 -20.18 -11.27
N ASP A 179 15.92 -21.37 -11.86
CA ASP A 179 17.01 -21.96 -12.64
C ASP A 179 17.26 -21.15 -13.93
#